data_e8a39138b09fe9679650864ef569c808
#
_entry.id   e8a39138b09fe9679650864ef569c808
#
_cell.length_a   1.000
_cell.length_b   1.000
_cell.length_c   1.000
_cell.angle_alpha   90.00
_cell.angle_beta   90.00
_cell.angle_gamma   90.00
#
_symmetry.space_group_name_H-M   'P 1'
#
loop_
_entity.id
_entity.type
_entity.pdbx_description
1 polymer ?
#
loop_
_entity_poly.entity_id
_entity_poly.type
_entity_poly.pdbx_seq_one_letter_code
_entity_poly.pdbx_strand_id
1 'polypeptide(L)'
;MEHRGISQGDHHRVLHEIKLDRQALIDFYHMFPKETHLPWNEFKLKYNSNNPYRRNLTDKFKMVYAPAYEGKELIDYPIIQELISKFNFRNPLIVTDVQILTYDAGFKFKTHIDAEVNWSMFIPLIPKDGGEPLVYHQGNNHRDPGPEIYRVHYSIEHPTLTT
;
A
#
# COMPACT_ATOMS: atom_id res chain seq x y z
N MET A 1 -22.56 -7.85 -5.06
CA MET A 1 -22.56 -7.95 -3.56
C MET A 1 -21.82 -6.72 -3.06
N GLU A 2 -22.44 -5.95 -2.19
CA GLU A 2 -21.79 -4.77 -1.58
C GLU A 2 -20.80 -5.22 -0.51
N HIS A 3 -19.61 -4.63 -0.54
CA HIS A 3 -18.61 -4.89 0.50
C HIS A 3 -18.90 -4.04 1.74
N ARG A 4 -18.77 -4.65 2.90
CA ARG A 4 -18.83 -3.90 4.14
C ARG A 4 -17.47 -3.25 4.41
N GLY A 5 -17.49 -2.00 4.84
CA GLY A 5 -16.31 -1.33 5.38
C GLY A 5 -15.83 -1.96 6.70
N ILE A 6 -14.79 -1.41 7.27
CA ILE A 6 -14.33 -1.81 8.61
C ILE A 6 -15.34 -1.31 9.64
N SER A 7 -15.72 -2.17 10.58
CA SER A 7 -16.60 -1.79 11.69
C SER A 7 -15.88 -0.83 12.65
N GLN A 8 -16.63 -0.02 13.37
CA GLN A 8 -16.05 0.85 14.38
C GLN A 8 -15.31 0.02 15.44
N GLY A 9 -14.03 0.31 15.65
CA GLY A 9 -13.14 -0.43 16.57
C GLY A 9 -12.27 -1.49 15.91
N ASP A 10 -12.57 -1.88 14.66
CA ASP A 10 -11.69 -2.74 13.88
C ASP A 10 -10.65 -1.90 13.13
N HIS A 11 -9.44 -2.43 12.99
CA HIS A 11 -8.36 -1.75 12.27
C HIS A 11 -8.09 -2.33 10.89
N HIS A 12 -8.69 -3.47 10.57
CA HIS A 12 -8.54 -4.12 9.28
C HIS A 12 -9.70 -5.02 8.92
N ARG A 13 -9.80 -5.33 7.63
CA ARG A 13 -10.69 -6.36 7.10
C ARG A 13 -10.06 -7.01 5.87
N VAL A 14 -10.01 -8.34 5.85
CA VAL A 14 -9.70 -9.10 4.64
C VAL A 14 -10.95 -9.22 3.79
N LEU A 15 -10.86 -8.84 2.52
CA LEU A 15 -11.97 -8.89 1.57
C LEU A 15 -12.01 -10.26 0.88
N HIS A 16 -12.49 -11.27 1.60
CA HIS A 16 -12.54 -12.66 1.13
C HIS A 16 -13.40 -12.85 -0.13
N GLU A 17 -14.32 -11.95 -0.39
CA GLU A 17 -15.17 -11.91 -1.56
C GLU A 17 -14.43 -11.51 -2.84
N ILE A 18 -13.23 -10.94 -2.72
CA ILE A 18 -12.39 -10.54 -3.86
C ILE A 18 -11.21 -11.47 -3.95
N LYS A 19 -11.22 -12.32 -4.97
CA LYS A 19 -10.06 -13.16 -5.29
C LYS A 19 -9.11 -12.40 -6.22
N LEU A 20 -7.84 -12.36 -5.84
CA LEU A 20 -6.78 -11.73 -6.63
C LEU A 20 -6.23 -12.70 -7.68
N ASP A 21 -6.01 -12.21 -8.90
CA ASP A 21 -5.06 -12.84 -9.81
C ASP A 21 -3.65 -12.37 -9.44
N ARG A 22 -3.08 -13.05 -8.46
CA ARG A 22 -1.79 -12.68 -7.89
C ARG A 22 -0.67 -12.77 -8.93
N GLN A 23 -0.69 -13.77 -9.80
CA GLN A 23 0.35 -13.93 -10.81
C GLN A 23 0.31 -12.77 -11.80
N ALA A 24 -0.87 -12.36 -12.26
CA ALA A 24 -1.00 -11.20 -13.13
C ALA A 24 -0.48 -9.91 -12.48
N LEU A 25 -0.72 -9.73 -11.18
CA LEU A 25 -0.19 -8.57 -10.44
C LEU A 25 1.33 -8.62 -10.28
N ILE A 26 1.91 -9.80 -10.07
CA ILE A 26 3.36 -10.01 -10.03
C ILE A 26 3.98 -9.71 -11.39
N ASP A 27 3.38 -10.22 -12.47
CA ASP A 27 3.85 -9.97 -13.83
C ASP A 27 3.75 -8.47 -14.18
N PHE A 28 2.68 -7.81 -13.75
CA PHE A 28 2.53 -6.37 -13.87
C PHE A 28 3.65 -5.61 -13.12
N TYR A 29 3.98 -6.01 -11.91
CA TYR A 29 5.12 -5.44 -11.18
C TYR A 29 6.44 -5.61 -11.94
N HIS A 30 6.69 -6.80 -12.48
CA HIS A 30 7.92 -7.09 -13.21
C HIS A 30 8.03 -6.42 -14.58
N MET A 31 6.93 -5.88 -15.10
CA MET A 31 6.93 -5.08 -16.32
C MET A 31 7.74 -3.80 -16.18
N PHE A 32 7.80 -3.24 -14.97
CA PHE A 32 8.51 -1.99 -14.71
C PHE A 32 10.01 -2.21 -14.58
N PRO A 33 10.84 -1.58 -15.44
CA PRO A 33 12.29 -1.66 -15.38
C PRO A 33 12.84 -1.17 -14.03
N LYS A 34 13.99 -1.70 -13.61
CA LYS A 34 14.59 -1.35 -12.31
C LYS A 34 14.87 0.14 -12.14
N GLU A 35 15.21 0.83 -13.22
CA GLU A 35 15.43 2.28 -13.24
C GLU A 35 14.17 3.11 -12.93
N THR A 36 12.99 2.53 -13.02
CA THR A 36 11.73 3.16 -12.60
C THR A 36 11.44 2.98 -11.11
N HIS A 37 12.22 2.15 -10.42
CA HIS A 37 12.10 1.93 -8.99
C HIS A 37 12.96 2.95 -8.24
N LEU A 38 12.34 4.05 -7.84
CA LEU A 38 13.04 5.18 -7.24
C LEU A 38 13.06 5.10 -5.72
N PRO A 39 14.20 5.41 -5.10
CA PRO A 39 14.22 5.71 -3.67
C PRO A 39 13.21 6.81 -3.32
N TRP A 40 12.63 6.73 -2.14
CA TRP A 40 11.56 7.63 -1.71
C TRP A 40 11.89 9.12 -1.88
N ASN A 41 13.13 9.52 -1.61
CA ASN A 41 13.54 10.90 -1.76
C ASN A 41 13.55 11.38 -3.23
N GLU A 42 13.98 10.52 -4.14
CA GLU A 42 13.97 10.82 -5.58
C GLU A 42 12.55 10.85 -6.13
N PHE A 43 11.72 9.91 -5.70
CA PHE A 43 10.30 9.88 -6.02
C PHE A 43 9.62 11.20 -5.62
N LYS A 44 9.85 11.68 -4.39
CA LYS A 44 9.30 12.96 -3.93
C LYS A 44 9.72 14.15 -4.76
N LEU A 45 10.98 14.20 -5.19
CA LEU A 45 11.47 15.28 -6.04
C LEU A 45 10.74 15.32 -7.39
N LYS A 46 10.44 14.15 -7.96
CA LYS A 46 9.70 14.05 -9.23
C LYS A 46 8.23 14.44 -9.10
N TYR A 47 7.59 14.11 -7.97
CA TYR A 47 6.20 14.48 -7.71
C TYR A 47 6.02 15.86 -7.10
N ASN A 48 7.10 16.65 -6.95
CA ASN A 48 7.06 18.00 -6.39
C ASN A 48 6.30 18.08 -5.04
N SER A 49 6.40 17.02 -4.23
CA SER A 49 5.68 16.98 -2.97
C SER A 49 6.36 17.87 -1.94
N ASN A 50 5.70 18.97 -1.58
CA ASN A 50 6.09 19.88 -0.50
C ASN A 50 5.92 19.28 0.91
N ASN A 51 5.87 17.96 1.04
CA ASN A 51 5.70 17.33 2.33
C ASN A 51 6.91 17.64 3.24
N PRO A 52 6.72 18.44 4.31
CA PRO A 52 7.80 18.86 5.20
C PRO A 52 8.39 17.69 6.01
N TYR A 53 7.69 16.56 6.09
CA TYR A 53 8.17 15.35 6.78
C TYR A 53 9.14 14.58 5.89
N ARG A 54 10.29 15.18 5.62
CA ARG A 54 11.43 14.50 4.98
C ARG A 54 11.93 13.41 5.92
N ARG A 55 11.40 12.22 5.79
CA ARG A 55 12.01 11.05 6.41
C ARG A 55 13.23 10.70 5.57
N ASN A 56 14.36 10.53 6.22
CA ASN A 56 15.53 9.90 5.61
C ASN A 56 15.20 8.40 5.42
N LEU A 57 14.42 8.11 4.40
CA LEU A 57 14.21 6.75 3.97
C LEU A 57 15.44 6.33 3.17
N THR A 58 15.98 5.20 3.55
CA THR A 58 17.18 4.63 2.94
C THR A 58 16.86 4.13 1.53
N ASP A 59 17.89 3.78 0.76
CA ASP A 59 17.74 3.11 -0.55
C ASP A 59 17.02 1.77 -0.47
N LYS A 60 16.79 1.27 0.74
CA LYS A 60 16.04 0.04 1.00
C LYS A 60 14.53 0.15 0.80
N PHE A 61 14.01 1.37 0.67
CA PHE A 61 12.61 1.62 0.37
C PHE A 61 12.48 2.36 -0.96
N LYS A 62 11.81 1.74 -1.90
CA LYS A 62 11.61 2.26 -3.25
C LYS A 62 10.15 2.22 -3.65
N MET A 63 9.79 3.11 -4.56
CA MET A 63 8.48 3.16 -5.19
C MET A 63 8.63 3.09 -6.70
N VAL A 64 7.70 2.41 -7.36
CA VAL A 64 7.63 2.41 -8.82
C VAL A 64 7.13 3.77 -9.30
N TYR A 65 7.95 4.45 -10.10
CA TYR A 65 7.58 5.65 -10.82
C TYR A 65 7.06 5.28 -12.22
N ALA A 66 5.79 4.87 -12.29
CA ALA A 66 5.17 4.40 -13.53
C ALA A 66 5.23 5.38 -14.70
N PRO A 67 5.08 6.72 -14.52
CA PRO A 67 5.21 7.67 -15.61
C PRO A 67 6.55 7.63 -16.35
N ALA A 68 7.63 7.15 -15.71
CA ALA A 68 8.92 6.98 -16.37
C ALA A 68 8.95 5.83 -17.39
N TYR A 69 7.95 4.92 -17.33
CA TYR A 69 7.87 3.77 -18.23
C TYR A 69 7.02 4.08 -19.49
N GLU A 70 5.76 4.42 -19.30
CA GLU A 70 4.83 4.67 -20.42
C GLU A 70 4.12 6.04 -20.31
N GLY A 71 4.56 6.90 -19.44
CA GLY A 71 3.93 8.21 -19.19
C GLY A 71 2.56 8.14 -18.51
N LYS A 72 2.20 6.98 -17.94
CA LYS A 72 0.93 6.74 -17.26
C LYS A 72 1.13 6.58 -15.77
N GLU A 73 0.15 7.01 -14.98
CA GLU A 73 0.09 6.67 -13.56
C GLU A 73 -0.33 5.21 -13.38
N LEU A 74 0.00 4.60 -12.22
CA LEU A 74 -0.38 3.21 -11.95
C LEU A 74 -1.89 2.99 -12.03
N ILE A 75 -2.66 3.97 -11.60
CA ILE A 75 -4.12 3.90 -11.63
C ILE A 75 -4.71 3.79 -13.04
N ASP A 76 -3.98 4.23 -14.07
CA ASP A 76 -4.47 4.24 -15.46
C ASP A 76 -4.32 2.89 -16.17
N TYR A 77 -3.60 1.95 -15.56
CA TYR A 77 -3.40 0.63 -16.17
C TYR A 77 -4.66 -0.25 -16.07
N PRO A 78 -5.01 -0.99 -17.16
CA PRO A 78 -6.21 -1.81 -17.19
C PRO A 78 -6.32 -2.82 -16.05
N ILE A 79 -5.23 -3.46 -15.67
CA ILE A 79 -5.20 -4.43 -14.56
C ILE A 79 -5.57 -3.78 -13.22
N ILE A 80 -5.15 -2.53 -13.01
CA ILE A 80 -5.49 -1.77 -11.81
C ILE A 80 -6.94 -1.31 -11.85
N GLN A 81 -7.42 -0.84 -13.01
CA GLN A 81 -8.83 -0.47 -13.18
C GLN A 81 -9.75 -1.67 -12.98
N GLU A 82 -9.39 -2.85 -13.50
CA GLU A 82 -10.12 -4.08 -13.25
C GLU A 82 -10.15 -4.43 -11.76
N LEU A 83 -9.01 -4.31 -11.07
CA LEU A 83 -8.92 -4.54 -9.64
C LEU A 83 -9.84 -3.57 -8.87
N ILE A 84 -9.78 -2.28 -9.18
CA ILE A 84 -10.62 -1.25 -8.54
C ILE A 84 -12.10 -1.54 -8.79
N SER A 85 -12.48 -2.00 -9.97
CA SER A 85 -13.87 -2.33 -10.32
C SER A 85 -14.48 -3.44 -9.47
N LYS A 86 -13.64 -4.28 -8.84
CA LYS A 86 -14.09 -5.33 -7.92
C LYS A 86 -14.44 -4.79 -6.53
N PHE A 87 -14.07 -3.55 -6.23
CA PHE A 87 -14.33 -2.92 -4.93
C PHE A 87 -15.69 -2.22 -4.94
N ASN A 88 -16.74 -2.97 -4.64
CA ASN A 88 -18.10 -2.45 -4.57
C ASN A 88 -18.52 -2.24 -3.11
N PHE A 89 -18.22 -1.08 -2.56
CA PHE A 89 -18.58 -0.70 -1.20
C PHE A 89 -19.94 0.00 -1.17
N ARG A 90 -20.70 -0.22 -0.11
CA ARG A 90 -21.97 0.47 0.13
C ARG A 90 -21.82 2.00 0.09
N ASN A 91 -20.74 2.49 0.70
CA ASN A 91 -20.32 3.88 0.55
C ASN A 91 -19.15 3.87 -0.44
N PRO A 92 -19.31 4.45 -1.64
CA PRO A 92 -18.26 4.43 -2.64
C PRO A 92 -16.94 4.96 -2.08
N LEU A 93 -15.88 4.15 -2.18
CA LEU A 93 -14.53 4.60 -1.90
C LEU A 93 -13.98 5.24 -3.18
N ILE A 94 -13.37 6.39 -3.01
CA ILE A 94 -12.61 7.03 -4.09
C ILE A 94 -11.16 6.56 -3.93
N VAL A 95 -10.65 5.85 -4.93
CA VAL A 95 -9.22 5.53 -5.00
C VAL A 95 -8.51 6.77 -5.51
N THR A 96 -7.71 7.39 -4.66
CA THR A 96 -6.98 8.61 -4.96
C THR A 96 -5.57 8.36 -5.44
N ASP A 97 -4.98 7.24 -5.04
CA ASP A 97 -3.60 6.88 -5.37
C ASP A 97 -3.41 5.37 -5.38
N VAL A 98 -2.51 4.92 -6.23
CA VAL A 98 -2.07 3.52 -6.32
C VAL A 98 -0.54 3.50 -6.33
N GLN A 99 0.03 2.70 -5.46
CA GLN A 99 1.47 2.64 -5.29
C GLN A 99 1.95 1.18 -5.32
N ILE A 100 3.10 0.96 -5.94
CA ILE A 100 3.85 -0.28 -5.76
C ILE A 100 5.10 0.05 -4.96
N LEU A 101 5.19 -0.54 -3.77
CA LEU A 101 6.27 -0.32 -2.83
C LEU A 101 7.16 -1.55 -2.76
N THR A 102 8.46 -1.32 -2.73
CA THR A 102 9.44 -2.38 -2.51
C THR A 102 10.36 -2.00 -1.36
N TYR A 103 10.68 -2.95 -0.51
CA TYR A 103 11.66 -2.77 0.54
C TYR A 103 12.50 -4.01 0.73
N ASP A 104 13.77 -3.79 0.96
CA ASP A 104 14.76 -4.85 1.17
C ASP A 104 14.59 -5.48 2.55
N ALA A 105 15.08 -6.70 2.68
CA ALA A 105 15.09 -7.40 3.95
C ALA A 105 15.75 -6.56 5.07
N GLY A 106 15.13 -6.56 6.22
CA GLY A 106 15.57 -5.80 7.39
C GLY A 106 15.17 -4.33 7.39
N PHE A 107 14.45 -3.83 6.35
CA PHE A 107 13.84 -2.51 6.42
C PHE A 107 12.67 -2.52 7.41
N LYS A 108 12.61 -1.48 8.24
CA LYS A 108 11.49 -1.28 9.18
C LYS A 108 10.93 0.11 9.00
N PHE A 109 9.62 0.18 8.76
CA PHE A 109 8.91 1.45 8.83
C PHE A 109 8.90 1.95 10.28
N LYS A 110 9.19 3.22 10.45
CA LYS A 110 8.88 3.87 11.72
C LYS A 110 7.36 3.99 11.88
N THR A 111 6.89 3.83 13.09
CA THR A 111 5.49 4.08 13.43
C THR A 111 5.05 5.46 12.96
N HIS A 112 3.95 5.54 12.25
CA HIS A 112 3.42 6.78 11.69
C HIS A 112 1.90 6.69 11.55
N ILE A 113 1.31 7.82 11.23
CA ILE A 113 -0.11 7.94 10.87
C ILE A 113 -0.16 8.54 9.47
N ASP A 114 -0.96 7.95 8.60
CA ASP A 114 -1.24 8.48 7.28
C ASP A 114 -2.38 9.50 7.39
N ALA A 115 -2.01 10.78 7.51
CA ALA A 115 -2.95 11.85 7.88
C ALA A 115 -3.99 12.19 6.80
N GLU A 116 -3.74 11.84 5.54
CA GLU A 116 -4.58 12.22 4.40
C GLU A 116 -5.37 11.04 3.80
N VAL A 117 -5.22 9.85 4.38
CA VAL A 117 -5.81 8.61 3.86
C VAL A 117 -6.74 8.02 4.90
N ASN A 118 -8.01 7.89 4.56
CA ASN A 118 -8.99 7.26 5.46
C ASN A 118 -8.85 5.73 5.46
N TRP A 119 -8.43 5.15 4.31
CA TRP A 119 -8.33 3.73 4.09
C TRP A 119 -7.15 3.41 3.19
N SER A 120 -6.45 2.35 3.52
CA SER A 120 -5.43 1.78 2.66
C SER A 120 -5.77 0.34 2.34
N MET A 121 -5.56 -0.06 1.09
CA MET A 121 -5.72 -1.44 0.66
C MET A 121 -4.36 -2.02 0.36
N PHE A 122 -4.02 -3.09 1.04
CA PHE A 122 -2.75 -3.76 0.89
C PHE A 122 -2.89 -5.09 0.17
N ILE A 123 -2.01 -5.31 -0.80
CA ILE A 123 -1.92 -6.54 -1.58
C ILE A 123 -0.46 -6.94 -1.62
N PRO A 124 0.00 -7.86 -0.75
CA PRO A 124 1.37 -8.33 -0.79
C PRO A 124 1.60 -9.22 -2.02
N LEU A 125 2.58 -8.88 -2.81
CA LEU A 125 2.96 -9.63 -4.01
C LEU A 125 4.10 -10.62 -3.72
N ILE A 126 5.13 -10.17 -3.04
CA ILE A 126 6.35 -10.91 -2.69
C ILE A 126 6.74 -10.55 -1.26
N PRO A 127 7.06 -11.49 -0.40
CA PRO A 127 7.11 -12.95 -0.59
C PRO A 127 5.73 -13.63 -0.59
N LYS A 128 5.70 -14.94 -0.90
CA LYS A 128 4.46 -15.72 -1.03
C LYS A 128 3.69 -15.91 0.28
N ASP A 129 4.34 -15.76 1.41
CA ASP A 129 3.75 -15.87 2.75
C ASP A 129 3.10 -14.56 3.26
N GLY A 130 3.13 -13.50 2.43
CA GLY A 130 2.58 -12.19 2.79
C GLY A 130 3.55 -11.27 3.52
N GLY A 131 4.74 -11.77 3.90
CA GLY A 131 5.77 -10.98 4.58
C GLY A 131 5.47 -10.69 6.04
N GLU A 132 6.11 -9.64 6.57
CA GLU A 132 5.95 -9.21 7.95
C GLU A 132 4.59 -8.57 8.23
N PRO A 133 4.04 -8.73 9.43
CA PRO A 133 2.76 -8.15 9.79
C PRO A 133 2.83 -6.62 9.92
N LEU A 134 1.70 -5.97 9.68
CA LEU A 134 1.49 -4.60 10.10
C LEU A 134 1.20 -4.58 11.60
N VAL A 135 1.91 -3.74 12.33
CA VAL A 135 1.78 -3.63 13.79
C VAL A 135 1.12 -2.29 14.14
N TYR A 136 0.01 -2.36 14.86
CA TYR A 136 -0.66 -1.19 15.42
C TYR A 136 -0.21 -0.94 16.86
N HIS A 137 0.01 0.31 17.18
CA HIS A 137 0.36 0.78 18.51
C HIS A 137 -0.74 1.66 19.09
N GLN A 138 -0.77 1.80 20.39
CA GLN A 138 -1.77 2.61 21.10
C GLN A 138 -1.81 4.08 20.67
N GLY A 139 -0.69 4.61 20.19
CA GLY A 139 -0.64 5.91 19.55
C GLY A 139 -0.78 7.09 20.50
N ASN A 140 0.24 7.34 21.32
CA ASN A 140 0.27 8.56 22.13
C ASN A 140 0.74 9.77 21.31
N ASN A 141 1.75 9.58 20.48
CA ASN A 141 2.28 10.56 19.55
C ASN A 141 3.33 9.92 18.60
N HIS A 142 3.86 10.69 17.64
CA HIS A 142 4.85 10.19 16.67
C HIS A 142 6.21 9.78 17.28
N ARG A 143 6.54 10.25 18.47
CA ARG A 143 7.81 9.95 19.15
C ARG A 143 7.69 8.78 20.12
N ASP A 144 6.50 8.61 20.67
CA ASP A 144 6.16 7.53 21.59
C ASP A 144 4.89 6.82 21.09
N PRO A 145 5.05 5.76 20.30
CA PRO A 145 3.91 5.04 19.77
C PRO A 145 3.14 4.25 20.83
N GLY A 146 3.71 4.12 22.03
CA GLY A 146 3.11 3.29 23.08
C GLY A 146 3.22 1.79 22.80
N PRO A 147 2.56 0.95 23.61
CA PRO A 147 2.60 -0.49 23.45
C PRO A 147 1.92 -0.94 22.15
N GLU A 148 2.38 -2.07 21.64
CA GLU A 148 1.70 -2.80 20.57
C GLU A 148 0.33 -3.27 21.09
N ILE A 149 -0.72 -3.01 20.31
CA ILE A 149 -2.08 -3.44 20.64
C ILE A 149 -2.61 -4.51 19.70
N TYR A 150 -2.03 -4.60 18.47
CA TYR A 150 -2.64 -5.43 17.46
C TYR A 150 -1.69 -5.69 16.29
N ARG A 151 -1.74 -6.92 15.72
CA ARG A 151 -1.00 -7.30 14.50
C ARG A 151 -1.95 -7.79 13.42
N VAL A 152 -1.68 -7.38 12.20
CA VAL A 152 -2.39 -7.83 11.00
C VAL A 152 -1.43 -8.59 10.11
N HIS A 153 -1.74 -9.84 9.82
CA HIS A 153 -1.09 -10.60 8.76
C HIS A 153 -1.88 -10.41 7.48
N TYR A 154 -1.21 -9.99 6.44
CA TYR A 154 -1.86 -9.79 5.14
C TYR A 154 -2.22 -11.12 4.49
N SER A 155 -3.38 -11.17 3.88
CA SER A 155 -3.74 -12.29 3.00
C SER A 155 -2.99 -12.16 1.68
N ILE A 156 -2.52 -13.30 1.14
CA ILE A 156 -1.90 -13.35 -0.20
C ILE A 156 -2.92 -13.62 -1.31
N GLU A 157 -4.13 -14.02 -0.96
CA GLU A 157 -5.20 -14.36 -1.92
C GLU A 157 -6.26 -13.27 -2.04
N HIS A 158 -6.37 -12.42 -1.03
CA HIS A 158 -7.40 -11.41 -0.92
C HIS A 158 -6.82 -10.07 -0.50
N PRO A 159 -7.39 -8.94 -0.97
CA PRO A 159 -7.00 -7.62 -0.49
C PRO A 159 -7.27 -7.47 1.01
N THR A 160 -6.40 -6.75 1.71
CA THR A 160 -6.61 -6.38 3.11
C THR A 160 -6.83 -4.87 3.20
N LEU A 161 -8.02 -4.48 3.65
CA LEU A 161 -8.37 -3.08 3.92
C LEU A 161 -7.93 -2.73 5.35
N THR A 162 -7.29 -1.59 5.51
CA THR A 162 -6.83 -1.05 6.81
C THR A 162 -7.23 0.41 6.98
N THR A 163 -7.35 0.85 8.20
CA THR A 163 -7.56 2.26 8.57
C THR A 163 -6.27 2.93 8.96
#